data_d27ccee72a399da928f17423df22a518
#
_entry.id   d27ccee72a399da928f17423df22a518
#
_cell.length_a   1.000
_cell.length_b   1.000
_cell.length_c   1.000
_cell.angle_alpha   90.00
_cell.angle_beta   90.00
_cell.angle_gamma   90.00
#
_symmetry.space_group_name_H-M   'P 1'
#
loop_
_entity.id
_entity.type
_entity.pdbx_description
1 polymer ?
#
loop_
_entity_poly.entity_id
_entity_poly.type
_entity_poly.pdbx_seq_one_letter_code
_entity_poly.pdbx_strand_id
1 'polypeptide(L)'
;MAKKVDGGMRAKRLTGDIVTYIILASMCVIWLMPFFWVIMQSFRDGVGQYISTFLPQAYTLNNYKALFTDFSVINFPRMFMNTFFVACCSCVISTFFVLAVSYSLSRVKWKMRKPYMNMAMVITLFPGFMSMVAVYFILKALGMTEGDKIYLSLIICYSSGAGVGFHVMKGYMDTIPKALDEAAMIDGCTRWQIFTKITLPLCKPMIVYQVITSFMGPWMDFVFAKVIAGAKSQYWTVSIGLFNMLEKEYVEVWFVRFCAGAVLVSIPIAVLYLLTQKMYQEAMSGAVKG
;
A
#
# COMPACT_ATOMS: atom_id res chain seq x y z
N MET A 1 34.05 46.80 8.76
CA MET A 1 33.22 46.64 7.55
C MET A 1 32.59 45.25 7.40
N ALA A 2 32.87 44.26 8.23
CA ALA A 2 32.32 42.87 8.12
C ALA A 2 30.88 42.66 8.62
N LYS A 3 30.33 43.54 9.46
CA LYS A 3 29.01 43.38 10.10
C LYS A 3 27.79 43.69 9.21
N LYS A 4 27.96 44.37 8.06
CA LYS A 4 26.85 44.73 7.14
C LYS A 4 26.54 43.64 6.10
N VAL A 5 27.50 42.73 5.84
CA VAL A 5 27.33 41.65 4.86
C VAL A 5 26.49 40.49 5.45
N ASP A 6 26.57 40.24 6.76
CA ASP A 6 25.81 39.19 7.42
C ASP A 6 24.28 39.45 7.52
N GLY A 7 23.88 40.72 7.66
CA GLY A 7 22.46 41.08 7.75
C GLY A 7 21.70 40.86 6.46
N GLY A 8 22.31 41.18 5.31
CA GLY A 8 21.69 40.98 3.99
C GLY A 8 21.51 39.52 3.60
N MET A 9 22.48 38.66 3.92
CA MET A 9 22.39 37.22 3.67
C MET A 9 21.37 36.53 4.59
N ARG A 10 21.25 36.93 5.86
CA ARG A 10 20.23 36.46 6.80
C ARG A 10 18.82 36.88 6.36
N ALA A 11 18.62 38.13 5.95
CA ALA A 11 17.33 38.60 5.45
C ALA A 11 16.92 37.84 4.19
N LYS A 12 17.82 37.61 3.24
CA LYS A 12 17.54 36.87 2.00
C LYS A 12 17.20 35.39 2.28
N ARG A 13 17.87 34.75 3.25
CA ARG A 13 17.51 33.40 3.71
C ARG A 13 16.14 33.38 4.37
N LEU A 14 15.87 34.30 5.28
CA LEU A 14 14.57 34.39 5.96
C LEU A 14 13.43 34.61 4.99
N THR A 15 13.60 35.48 3.99
CA THR A 15 12.59 35.66 2.93
C THR A 15 12.41 34.39 2.09
N GLY A 16 13.49 33.70 1.74
CA GLY A 16 13.44 32.43 1.04
C GLY A 16 12.70 31.35 1.84
N ASP A 17 12.99 31.22 3.13
CA ASP A 17 12.34 30.28 4.04
C ASP A 17 10.84 30.59 4.17
N ILE A 18 10.45 31.85 4.34
CA ILE A 18 9.04 32.27 4.42
C ILE A 18 8.30 31.91 3.13
N VAL A 19 8.86 32.23 1.96
CA VAL A 19 8.25 31.89 0.67
C VAL A 19 8.10 30.37 0.53
N THR A 20 9.11 29.61 0.91
CA THR A 20 9.07 28.14 0.89
C THR A 20 7.97 27.59 1.80
N TYR A 21 7.85 28.11 3.03
CA TYR A 21 6.79 27.67 3.95
C TYR A 21 5.38 28.03 3.45
N ILE A 22 5.20 29.22 2.84
CA ILE A 22 3.92 29.60 2.25
C ILE A 22 3.55 28.66 1.11
N ILE A 23 4.49 28.34 0.21
CA ILE A 23 4.25 27.40 -0.90
C ILE A 23 3.90 26.01 -0.34
N LEU A 24 4.69 25.51 0.61
CA LEU A 24 4.44 24.20 1.22
C LEU A 24 3.09 24.14 1.92
N ALA A 25 2.74 25.17 2.70
CA ALA A 25 1.45 25.24 3.39
C ALA A 25 0.29 25.28 2.39
N SER A 26 0.41 26.06 1.31
CA SER A 26 -0.60 26.13 0.25
C SER A 26 -0.77 24.77 -0.44
N MET A 27 0.31 24.10 -0.78
CA MET A 27 0.26 22.75 -1.33
C MET A 27 -0.40 21.75 -0.37
N CYS A 28 -0.05 21.80 0.93
CA CYS A 28 -0.67 20.94 1.94
C CYS A 28 -2.18 21.16 2.02
N VAL A 29 -2.65 22.41 2.03
CA VAL A 29 -4.08 22.73 2.06
C VAL A 29 -4.78 22.17 0.82
N ILE A 30 -4.23 22.41 -0.38
CA ILE A 30 -4.81 21.91 -1.63
C ILE A 30 -4.91 20.38 -1.62
N TRP A 31 -3.88 19.68 -1.15
CA TRP A 31 -3.86 18.22 -1.14
C TRP A 31 -4.76 17.62 -0.05
N LEU A 32 -4.90 18.29 1.09
CA LEU A 32 -5.76 17.80 2.17
C LEU A 32 -7.24 18.14 1.95
N MET A 33 -7.55 19.13 1.11
CA MET A 33 -8.92 19.59 0.85
C MET A 33 -9.89 18.46 0.42
N PRO A 34 -9.56 17.58 -0.56
CA PRO A 34 -10.46 16.51 -0.94
C PRO A 34 -10.70 15.49 0.18
N PHE A 35 -9.68 15.17 0.98
CA PHE A 35 -9.83 14.28 2.13
C PHE A 35 -10.72 14.91 3.21
N PHE A 36 -10.47 16.18 3.53
CA PHE A 36 -11.33 16.94 4.44
C PHE A 36 -12.79 16.95 3.97
N TRP A 37 -13.01 17.18 2.67
CA TRP A 37 -14.34 17.18 2.10
C TRP A 37 -15.03 15.81 2.22
N VAL A 38 -14.37 14.71 1.91
CA VAL A 38 -14.92 13.35 2.07
C VAL A 38 -15.26 13.07 3.53
N ILE A 39 -14.39 13.47 4.47
CA ILE A 39 -14.66 13.33 5.91
C ILE A 39 -15.91 14.13 6.31
N MET A 40 -16.05 15.38 5.85
CA MET A 40 -17.23 16.18 6.14
C MET A 40 -18.50 15.55 5.55
N GLN A 41 -18.45 15.09 4.29
CA GLN A 41 -19.58 14.41 3.66
C GLN A 41 -19.98 13.11 4.36
N SER A 42 -19.06 12.40 4.97
CA SER A 42 -19.36 11.18 5.72
C SER A 42 -20.32 11.39 6.89
N PHE A 43 -20.34 12.61 7.44
CA PHE A 43 -21.25 13.03 8.53
C PHE A 43 -22.50 13.75 8.05
N ARG A 44 -22.67 13.98 6.74
CA ARG A 44 -23.83 14.71 6.21
C ARG A 44 -25.13 13.98 6.51
N ASP A 45 -26.10 14.72 7.03
CA ASP A 45 -27.48 14.26 7.09
C ASP A 45 -28.16 14.53 5.73
N GLY A 46 -28.60 13.47 5.07
CA GLY A 46 -29.17 13.49 3.73
C GLY A 46 -28.66 12.36 2.85
N VAL A 47 -29.19 12.30 1.64
CA VAL A 47 -28.86 11.32 0.62
C VAL A 47 -28.49 12.02 -0.69
N GLY A 48 -27.78 11.33 -1.57
CA GLY A 48 -27.52 11.74 -2.93
C GLY A 48 -26.13 12.32 -3.19
N GLN A 49 -25.78 12.27 -4.49
CA GLN A 49 -24.53 12.81 -5.02
C GLN A 49 -24.61 14.31 -5.32
N TYR A 50 -25.81 14.85 -5.52
CA TYR A 50 -26.03 16.27 -5.84
C TYR A 50 -25.98 17.10 -4.57
N ILE A 51 -24.79 17.53 -4.22
CA ILE A 51 -24.50 18.26 -3.01
C ILE A 51 -24.55 19.75 -3.33
N SER A 52 -25.59 20.43 -2.87
CA SER A 52 -25.79 21.87 -3.10
C SER A 52 -24.86 22.76 -2.27
N THR A 53 -24.29 22.23 -1.18
CA THR A 53 -23.42 22.97 -0.26
C THR A 53 -22.12 22.25 -0.02
N PHE A 54 -21.00 22.98 -0.01
CA PHE A 54 -19.68 22.40 0.21
C PHE A 54 -19.55 21.70 1.58
N LEU A 55 -20.08 22.30 2.62
CA LEU A 55 -20.14 21.74 3.96
C LEU A 55 -21.55 21.21 4.28
N PRO A 56 -21.68 20.16 5.10
CA PRO A 56 -22.97 19.70 5.59
C PRO A 56 -23.71 20.77 6.35
N GLN A 57 -25.02 20.87 6.16
CA GLN A 57 -25.89 21.74 6.95
C GLN A 57 -26.32 21.09 8.27
N ALA A 58 -26.42 19.76 8.28
CA ALA A 58 -26.68 18.96 9.47
C ALA A 58 -25.72 17.77 9.50
N TYR A 59 -25.37 17.32 10.71
CA TYR A 59 -24.40 16.25 10.95
C TYR A 59 -25.09 15.05 11.60
N THR A 60 -24.78 13.85 11.11
CA THR A 60 -25.33 12.60 11.63
C THR A 60 -24.28 11.48 11.59
N LEU A 61 -24.46 10.49 12.46
CA LEU A 61 -23.71 9.22 12.43
C LEU A 61 -24.49 8.09 11.73
N ASN A 62 -25.66 8.38 11.18
CA ASN A 62 -26.53 7.39 10.57
C ASN A 62 -25.86 6.72 9.34
N ASN A 63 -25.01 7.43 8.61
CA ASN A 63 -24.25 6.86 7.49
C ASN A 63 -23.35 5.72 7.95
N TYR A 64 -22.66 5.90 9.08
CA TYR A 64 -21.82 4.85 9.67
C TYR A 64 -22.67 3.70 10.20
N LYS A 65 -23.78 3.97 10.89
CA LYS A 65 -24.70 2.91 11.34
C LYS A 65 -25.23 2.10 10.17
N ALA A 66 -25.65 2.75 9.08
CA ALA A 66 -26.20 2.11 7.90
C ALA A 66 -25.20 1.14 7.27
N LEU A 67 -23.88 1.42 7.26
CA LEU A 67 -22.86 0.50 6.76
C LEU A 67 -22.83 -0.84 7.51
N PHE A 68 -23.28 -0.85 8.79
CA PHE A 68 -23.27 -2.05 9.63
C PHE A 68 -24.66 -2.68 9.78
N THR A 69 -25.72 -2.03 9.29
CA THR A 69 -27.11 -2.51 9.47
C THR A 69 -27.88 -2.69 8.18
N ASP A 70 -27.56 -1.97 7.12
CA ASP A 70 -28.22 -2.02 5.83
C ASP A 70 -27.36 -2.81 4.83
N PHE A 71 -27.78 -4.04 4.55
CA PHE A 71 -27.10 -4.96 3.63
C PHE A 71 -27.80 -5.11 2.29
N SER A 72 -28.66 -4.17 1.92
CA SER A 72 -29.43 -4.22 0.68
C SER A 72 -28.56 -4.17 -0.59
N VAL A 73 -27.47 -3.44 -0.56
CA VAL A 73 -26.54 -3.29 -1.69
C VAL A 73 -25.22 -3.99 -1.43
N ILE A 74 -24.65 -3.83 -0.21
CA ILE A 74 -23.38 -4.41 0.19
C ILE A 74 -23.40 -4.87 1.66
N ASN A 75 -22.57 -5.84 1.97
CA ASN A 75 -22.27 -6.20 3.37
C ASN A 75 -20.90 -5.65 3.73
N PHE A 76 -20.86 -4.38 4.16
CA PHE A 76 -19.62 -3.66 4.42
C PHE A 76 -18.71 -4.37 5.46
N PRO A 77 -19.20 -4.82 6.64
CA PRO A 77 -18.37 -5.51 7.62
C PRO A 77 -17.68 -6.75 7.04
N ARG A 78 -18.41 -7.56 6.25
CA ARG A 78 -17.86 -8.75 5.62
C ARG A 78 -16.78 -8.41 4.62
N MET A 79 -17.03 -7.43 3.73
CA MET A 79 -16.07 -6.99 2.72
C MET A 79 -14.81 -6.41 3.36
N PHE A 80 -14.98 -5.64 4.44
CA PHE A 80 -13.86 -5.10 5.21
C PHE A 80 -12.99 -6.23 5.79
N MET A 81 -13.63 -7.23 6.43
CA MET A 81 -12.92 -8.39 6.98
C MET A 81 -12.26 -9.25 5.90
N ASN A 82 -12.93 -9.45 4.77
CA ASN A 82 -12.35 -10.13 3.60
C ASN A 82 -11.04 -9.46 3.16
N THR A 83 -11.10 -8.13 2.98
CA THR A 83 -9.92 -7.36 2.55
C THR A 83 -8.82 -7.40 3.59
N PHE A 84 -9.17 -7.22 4.87
CA PHE A 84 -8.20 -7.27 5.97
C PHE A 84 -7.50 -8.63 6.05
N PHE A 85 -8.26 -9.71 5.97
CA PHE A 85 -7.72 -11.07 5.97
C PHE A 85 -6.78 -11.31 4.79
N VAL A 86 -7.22 -10.99 3.57
CA VAL A 86 -6.39 -11.12 2.35
C VAL A 86 -5.15 -10.25 2.45
N ALA A 87 -5.27 -9.01 2.91
CA ALA A 87 -4.15 -8.08 3.05
C ALA A 87 -3.11 -8.57 4.07
N CYS A 88 -3.53 -9.06 5.24
CA CYS A 88 -2.61 -9.60 6.23
C CYS A 88 -1.88 -10.84 5.71
N CYS A 89 -2.61 -11.80 5.14
CA CYS A 89 -2.00 -13.04 4.62
C CYS A 89 -1.04 -12.76 3.47
N SER A 90 -1.47 -11.97 2.48
CA SER A 90 -0.61 -11.63 1.33
C SER A 90 0.59 -10.79 1.73
N CYS A 91 0.45 -9.88 2.69
CA CYS A 91 1.56 -9.09 3.22
C CYS A 91 2.65 -9.96 3.85
N VAL A 92 2.29 -10.92 4.71
CA VAL A 92 3.25 -11.83 5.35
C VAL A 92 3.96 -12.68 4.30
N ILE A 93 3.19 -13.30 3.40
CA ILE A 93 3.74 -14.19 2.36
C ILE A 93 4.63 -13.40 1.39
N SER A 94 4.14 -12.25 0.90
CA SER A 94 4.90 -11.39 -0.01
C SER A 94 6.21 -10.90 0.60
N THR A 95 6.17 -10.41 1.86
CA THR A 95 7.36 -9.92 2.55
C THR A 95 8.39 -11.03 2.73
N PHE A 96 7.95 -12.22 3.13
CA PHE A 96 8.84 -13.38 3.26
C PHE A 96 9.53 -13.72 1.93
N PHE A 97 8.77 -13.83 0.84
CA PHE A 97 9.34 -14.15 -0.47
C PHE A 97 10.25 -13.05 -1.02
N VAL A 98 9.87 -11.76 -0.88
CA VAL A 98 10.73 -10.64 -1.28
C VAL A 98 12.07 -10.69 -0.55
N LEU A 99 12.07 -10.92 0.75
CA LEU A 99 13.29 -11.01 1.55
C LEU A 99 14.16 -12.21 1.13
N ALA A 100 13.55 -13.38 0.98
CA ALA A 100 14.27 -14.61 0.60
C ALA A 100 14.89 -14.50 -0.79
N VAL A 101 14.12 -14.02 -1.78
CA VAL A 101 14.58 -13.84 -3.16
C VAL A 101 15.67 -12.76 -3.22
N SER A 102 15.45 -11.60 -2.57
CA SER A 102 16.41 -10.50 -2.55
C SER A 102 17.73 -10.90 -1.92
N TYR A 103 17.69 -11.60 -0.78
CA TYR A 103 18.91 -12.10 -0.12
C TYR A 103 19.65 -13.10 -0.99
N SER A 104 18.95 -14.07 -1.58
CA SER A 104 19.54 -15.05 -2.48
C SER A 104 20.19 -14.40 -3.69
N LEU A 105 19.55 -13.39 -4.27
CA LEU A 105 20.07 -12.65 -5.43
C LEU A 105 21.16 -11.61 -5.07
N SER A 106 21.21 -11.13 -3.83
CA SER A 106 22.24 -10.17 -3.39
C SER A 106 23.50 -10.88 -2.89
N ARG A 107 23.34 -11.89 -2.04
CA ARG A 107 24.44 -12.49 -1.25
C ARG A 107 24.89 -13.86 -1.72
N VAL A 108 24.00 -14.66 -2.31
CA VAL A 108 24.36 -16.01 -2.74
C VAL A 108 24.86 -16.00 -4.18
N LYS A 109 26.02 -16.62 -4.43
CA LYS A 109 26.56 -16.81 -5.78
C LYS A 109 26.01 -18.14 -6.35
N TRP A 110 25.23 -18.06 -7.45
CA TRP A 110 24.70 -19.22 -8.17
C TRP A 110 24.57 -18.92 -9.67
N LYS A 111 24.64 -19.98 -10.47
CA LYS A 111 24.77 -19.84 -11.93
C LYS A 111 23.58 -19.17 -12.61
N MET A 112 22.36 -19.41 -12.12
CA MET A 112 21.12 -18.88 -12.70
C MET A 112 20.73 -17.46 -12.24
N ARG A 113 21.56 -16.79 -11.41
CA ARG A 113 21.27 -15.45 -10.87
C ARG A 113 20.99 -14.43 -11.97
N LYS A 114 21.88 -14.32 -12.98
CA LYS A 114 21.71 -13.35 -14.09
C LYS A 114 20.51 -13.71 -14.98
N PRO A 115 20.37 -14.96 -15.47
CA PRO A 115 19.18 -15.37 -16.22
C PRO A 115 17.87 -15.09 -15.49
N TYR A 116 17.77 -15.40 -14.20
CA TYR A 116 16.58 -15.13 -13.40
C TYR A 116 16.25 -13.63 -13.33
N MET A 117 17.24 -12.78 -13.07
CA MET A 117 17.06 -11.32 -13.03
C MET A 117 16.58 -10.76 -14.39
N ASN A 118 17.18 -11.23 -15.49
CA ASN A 118 16.76 -10.81 -16.83
C ASN A 118 15.34 -11.27 -17.14
N MET A 119 14.98 -12.52 -16.79
CA MET A 119 13.63 -13.03 -16.97
C MET A 119 12.62 -12.22 -16.15
N ALA A 120 12.92 -11.93 -14.88
CA ALA A 120 12.07 -11.09 -14.04
C ALA A 120 11.85 -9.69 -14.64
N MET A 121 12.92 -9.08 -15.17
CA MET A 121 12.80 -7.77 -15.86
C MET A 121 11.91 -7.86 -17.11
N VAL A 122 12.06 -8.91 -17.92
CA VAL A 122 11.21 -9.10 -19.11
C VAL A 122 9.74 -9.28 -18.72
N ILE A 123 9.46 -10.07 -17.68
CA ILE A 123 8.10 -10.30 -17.20
C ILE A 123 7.46 -8.99 -16.71
N THR A 124 8.22 -8.11 -16.05
CA THR A 124 7.70 -6.81 -15.57
C THR A 124 7.36 -5.83 -16.70
N LEU A 125 7.86 -6.04 -17.92
CA LEU A 125 7.50 -5.23 -19.08
C LEU A 125 6.13 -5.57 -19.67
N PHE A 126 5.57 -6.74 -19.34
CA PHE A 126 4.23 -7.09 -19.80
C PHE A 126 3.18 -6.24 -19.08
N PRO A 127 2.19 -5.70 -19.83
CA PRO A 127 1.10 -4.95 -19.23
C PRO A 127 0.34 -5.80 -18.21
N GLY A 128 0.21 -5.32 -16.97
CA GLY A 128 -0.45 -6.06 -15.88
C GLY A 128 -1.86 -6.52 -16.21
N PHE A 129 -2.59 -5.75 -17.04
CA PHE A 129 -3.92 -6.11 -17.51
C PHE A 129 -3.93 -7.42 -18.34
N MET A 130 -2.97 -7.62 -19.23
CA MET A 130 -2.86 -8.86 -20.03
C MET A 130 -2.57 -10.07 -19.13
N SER A 131 -1.65 -9.90 -18.17
CA SER A 131 -1.32 -10.94 -17.21
C SER A 131 -2.53 -11.30 -16.34
N MET A 132 -3.38 -10.34 -15.99
CA MET A 132 -4.58 -10.56 -15.19
C MET A 132 -5.56 -11.51 -15.87
N VAL A 133 -5.81 -11.35 -17.17
CA VAL A 133 -6.72 -12.22 -17.93
C VAL A 133 -6.18 -13.66 -17.98
N ALA A 134 -4.88 -13.82 -18.23
CA ALA A 134 -4.24 -15.13 -18.24
C ALA A 134 -4.33 -15.81 -16.88
N VAL A 135 -4.02 -15.08 -15.80
CA VAL A 135 -4.12 -15.59 -14.42
C VAL A 135 -5.55 -16.01 -14.07
N TYR A 136 -6.55 -15.24 -14.46
CA TYR A 136 -7.95 -15.61 -14.26
C TYR A 136 -8.29 -16.96 -14.90
N PHE A 137 -7.92 -17.18 -16.17
CA PHE A 137 -8.19 -18.45 -16.84
C PHE A 137 -7.44 -19.63 -16.21
N ILE A 138 -6.19 -19.42 -15.76
CA ILE A 138 -5.43 -20.43 -15.04
C ILE A 138 -6.14 -20.80 -13.74
N LEU A 139 -6.52 -19.80 -12.92
CA LEU A 139 -7.23 -20.04 -11.67
C LEU A 139 -8.58 -20.72 -11.89
N LYS A 140 -9.30 -20.34 -12.96
CA LYS A 140 -10.57 -20.98 -13.33
C LYS A 140 -10.36 -22.43 -13.71
N ALA A 141 -9.35 -22.75 -14.52
CA ALA A 141 -9.02 -24.12 -14.89
C ALA A 141 -8.64 -24.99 -13.68
N LEU A 142 -8.03 -24.39 -12.65
CA LEU A 142 -7.69 -25.04 -11.38
C LEU A 142 -8.88 -25.11 -10.39
N GLY A 143 -10.08 -24.61 -10.77
CA GLY A 143 -11.24 -24.56 -9.89
C GLY A 143 -11.07 -23.65 -8.68
N MET A 144 -10.19 -22.64 -8.78
CA MET A 144 -9.85 -21.72 -7.70
C MET A 144 -10.68 -20.41 -7.72
N THR A 145 -11.61 -20.28 -8.66
CA THR A 145 -12.53 -19.13 -8.75
C THR A 145 -13.86 -19.40 -8.08
N GLU A 146 -13.98 -20.45 -7.26
CA GLU A 146 -15.23 -20.88 -6.63
C GLU A 146 -15.08 -21.08 -5.13
N GLY A 147 -16.15 -20.75 -4.40
CA GLY A 147 -16.22 -20.93 -2.95
C GLY A 147 -15.08 -20.20 -2.23
N ASP A 148 -14.67 -20.73 -1.07
CA ASP A 148 -13.62 -20.16 -0.23
C ASP A 148 -12.23 -20.15 -0.88
N LYS A 149 -12.05 -20.89 -1.99
CA LYS A 149 -10.81 -20.87 -2.77
C LYS A 149 -10.53 -19.49 -3.39
N ILE A 150 -11.54 -18.63 -3.50
CA ILE A 150 -11.40 -17.24 -3.96
C ILE A 150 -10.44 -16.48 -3.05
N TYR A 151 -10.51 -16.64 -1.72
CA TYR A 151 -9.55 -16.02 -0.80
C TYR A 151 -8.13 -16.49 -1.08
N LEU A 152 -7.94 -17.79 -1.28
CA LEU A 152 -6.63 -18.36 -1.61
C LEU A 152 -6.09 -17.80 -2.93
N SER A 153 -6.95 -17.68 -3.95
CA SER A 153 -6.59 -17.07 -5.24
C SER A 153 -6.12 -15.64 -5.10
N LEU A 154 -6.86 -14.81 -4.35
CA LEU A 154 -6.46 -13.43 -4.09
C LEU A 154 -5.14 -13.36 -3.33
N ILE A 155 -4.97 -14.17 -2.28
CA ILE A 155 -3.73 -14.20 -1.48
C ILE A 155 -2.54 -14.60 -2.34
N ILE A 156 -2.66 -15.66 -3.15
CA ILE A 156 -1.58 -16.12 -4.04
C ILE A 156 -1.23 -15.02 -5.03
N CYS A 157 -2.22 -14.40 -5.66
CA CYS A 157 -1.98 -13.40 -6.69
C CYS A 157 -1.36 -12.12 -6.12
N TYR A 158 -1.83 -11.61 -5.00
CA TYR A 158 -1.21 -10.44 -4.35
C TYR A 158 0.18 -10.76 -3.79
N SER A 159 0.47 -12.02 -3.48
CA SER A 159 1.79 -12.45 -3.02
C SER A 159 2.75 -12.75 -4.16
N SER A 160 2.25 -13.11 -5.35
CA SER A 160 3.07 -13.57 -6.49
C SER A 160 4.00 -12.49 -7.03
N GLY A 161 3.61 -11.23 -6.94
CA GLY A 161 4.45 -10.07 -7.30
C GLY A 161 5.79 -10.04 -6.57
N ALA A 162 5.92 -10.72 -5.43
CA ALA A 162 7.16 -10.85 -4.69
C ALA A 162 8.28 -11.53 -5.50
N GLY A 163 7.94 -12.44 -6.41
CA GLY A 163 8.91 -13.13 -7.26
C GLY A 163 9.61 -12.23 -8.28
N VAL A 164 8.98 -11.13 -8.67
CA VAL A 164 9.52 -10.13 -9.62
C VAL A 164 9.71 -8.75 -9.00
N GLY A 165 8.99 -8.42 -7.93
CA GLY A 165 9.08 -7.15 -7.21
C GLY A 165 10.27 -7.02 -6.23
N PHE A 166 11.18 -7.97 -6.24
CA PHE A 166 12.34 -8.03 -5.33
C PHE A 166 13.41 -6.96 -5.61
N HIS A 167 13.36 -6.29 -6.77
CA HIS A 167 14.45 -5.42 -7.25
C HIS A 167 14.82 -4.30 -6.27
N VAL A 168 13.82 -3.64 -5.68
CA VAL A 168 14.03 -2.53 -4.74
C VAL A 168 14.74 -3.02 -3.47
N MET A 169 14.24 -4.11 -2.87
CA MET A 169 14.83 -4.71 -1.69
C MET A 169 16.24 -5.24 -1.96
N LYS A 170 16.45 -5.91 -3.10
CA LYS A 170 17.78 -6.36 -3.52
C LYS A 170 18.73 -5.19 -3.72
N GLY A 171 18.29 -4.13 -4.41
CA GLY A 171 19.10 -2.93 -4.61
C GLY A 171 19.59 -2.35 -3.29
N TYR A 172 18.70 -2.28 -2.30
CA TYR A 172 19.08 -1.84 -0.95
C TYR A 172 20.07 -2.82 -0.28
N MET A 173 19.83 -4.12 -0.34
CA MET A 173 20.76 -5.11 0.20
C MET A 173 22.14 -5.03 -0.44
N ASP A 174 22.22 -4.67 -1.72
CA ASP A 174 23.50 -4.50 -2.42
C ASP A 174 24.31 -3.28 -1.92
N THR A 175 23.68 -2.29 -1.30
CA THR A 175 24.37 -1.14 -0.68
C THR A 175 25.04 -1.49 0.64
N ILE A 176 24.64 -2.57 1.30
CA ILE A 176 25.25 -3.03 2.55
C ILE A 176 26.63 -3.64 2.24
N PRO A 177 27.73 -3.17 2.86
CA PRO A 177 29.08 -3.70 2.59
C PRO A 177 29.19 -5.20 2.83
N LYS A 178 29.70 -5.93 1.83
CA LYS A 178 29.91 -7.39 1.93
C LYS A 178 30.95 -7.78 2.98
N ALA A 179 31.86 -6.85 3.33
CA ALA A 179 32.82 -7.02 4.39
C ALA A 179 32.19 -7.39 5.75
N LEU A 180 30.94 -6.96 6.01
CA LEU A 180 30.20 -7.36 7.21
C LEU A 180 29.87 -8.86 7.21
N ASP A 181 29.47 -9.38 6.06
CA ASP A 181 29.16 -10.81 5.90
C ASP A 181 30.46 -11.64 6.00
N GLU A 182 31.56 -11.15 5.42
CA GLU A 182 32.88 -11.81 5.43
C GLU A 182 33.46 -11.85 6.84
N ALA A 183 33.41 -10.76 7.59
CA ALA A 183 33.83 -10.71 9.00
C ALA A 183 33.02 -11.71 9.85
N ALA A 184 31.70 -11.72 9.69
CA ALA A 184 30.85 -12.65 10.42
C ALA A 184 31.11 -14.13 10.06
N MET A 185 31.49 -14.41 8.82
CA MET A 185 31.91 -15.78 8.43
C MET A 185 33.26 -16.18 9.10
N ILE A 186 34.20 -15.25 9.25
CA ILE A 186 35.46 -15.49 9.97
C ILE A 186 35.17 -15.74 11.47
N ASP A 187 34.16 -15.04 12.05
CA ASP A 187 33.67 -15.27 13.42
C ASP A 187 32.87 -16.57 13.57
N GLY A 188 32.75 -17.39 12.52
CA GLY A 188 32.08 -18.68 12.56
C GLY A 188 30.55 -18.60 12.43
N CYS A 189 29.97 -17.48 12.03
CA CYS A 189 28.53 -17.36 11.83
C CYS A 189 28.08 -18.16 10.59
N THR A 190 26.96 -18.86 10.74
CA THR A 190 26.27 -19.49 9.61
C THR A 190 25.57 -18.45 8.72
N ARG A 191 25.29 -18.78 7.46
CA ARG A 191 24.56 -17.89 6.54
C ARG A 191 23.20 -17.46 7.09
N TRP A 192 22.52 -18.34 7.82
CA TRP A 192 21.25 -18.02 8.48
C TRP A 192 21.43 -17.00 9.61
N GLN A 193 22.50 -17.11 10.39
CA GLN A 193 22.82 -16.13 11.42
C GLN A 193 23.19 -14.77 10.81
N ILE A 194 23.96 -14.74 9.73
CA ILE A 194 24.26 -13.50 8.98
C ILE A 194 22.97 -12.86 8.47
N PHE A 195 22.09 -13.66 7.84
CA PHE A 195 20.81 -13.14 7.38
C PHE A 195 19.97 -12.54 8.50
N THR A 196 19.77 -13.28 9.60
CA THR A 196 18.84 -12.88 10.67
C THR A 196 19.42 -11.83 11.62
N LYS A 197 20.73 -11.87 11.90
CA LYS A 197 21.36 -10.99 12.90
C LYS A 197 22.04 -9.76 12.29
N ILE A 198 22.38 -9.77 11.00
CA ILE A 198 23.08 -8.67 10.32
C ILE A 198 22.20 -8.08 9.22
N THR A 199 21.84 -8.87 8.21
CA THR A 199 21.16 -8.35 7.02
C THR A 199 19.75 -7.85 7.35
N LEU A 200 18.91 -8.63 8.03
CA LEU A 200 17.54 -8.22 8.36
C LEU A 200 17.47 -6.95 9.22
N PRO A 201 18.24 -6.79 10.31
CA PRO A 201 18.25 -5.55 11.08
C PRO A 201 18.65 -4.32 10.26
N LEU A 202 19.63 -4.45 9.37
CA LEU A 202 20.08 -3.37 8.49
C LEU A 202 19.03 -3.05 7.41
N CYS A 203 18.21 -4.03 7.01
CA CYS A 203 17.13 -3.87 6.02
C CYS A 203 15.80 -3.41 6.63
N LYS A 204 15.71 -3.17 7.94
CA LYS A 204 14.46 -2.75 8.61
C LYS A 204 13.66 -1.69 7.83
N PRO A 205 14.28 -0.61 7.31
CA PRO A 205 13.56 0.41 6.59
C PRO A 205 12.87 -0.12 5.33
N MET A 206 13.56 -0.97 4.58
CA MET A 206 13.01 -1.54 3.36
C MET A 206 11.97 -2.64 3.64
N ILE A 207 12.09 -3.32 4.78
CA ILE A 207 11.06 -4.25 5.26
C ILE A 207 9.77 -3.50 5.54
N VAL A 208 9.86 -2.35 6.22
CA VAL A 208 8.70 -1.49 6.48
C VAL A 208 8.04 -1.02 5.19
N TYR A 209 8.83 -0.56 4.22
CA TYR A 209 8.33 -0.19 2.90
C TYR A 209 7.58 -1.36 2.22
N GLN A 210 8.17 -2.56 2.26
CA GLN A 210 7.57 -3.77 1.69
C GLN A 210 6.26 -4.15 2.40
N VAL A 211 6.22 -4.08 3.72
CA VAL A 211 5.01 -4.35 4.52
C VAL A 211 3.89 -3.38 4.15
N ILE A 212 4.19 -2.07 4.10
CA ILE A 212 3.19 -1.06 3.75
C ILE A 212 2.64 -1.31 2.34
N THR A 213 3.51 -1.46 1.35
CA THR A 213 3.09 -1.61 -0.05
C THR A 213 2.31 -2.89 -0.30
N SER A 214 2.73 -4.02 0.29
CA SER A 214 2.02 -5.29 0.14
C SER A 214 0.70 -5.35 0.90
N PHE A 215 0.60 -4.70 2.07
CA PHE A 215 -0.65 -4.59 2.81
C PHE A 215 -1.67 -3.71 2.09
N MET A 216 -1.23 -2.60 1.47
CA MET A 216 -2.11 -1.68 0.75
C MET A 216 -2.70 -2.27 -0.54
N GLY A 217 -2.02 -3.21 -1.18
CA GLY A 217 -2.43 -3.78 -2.47
C GLY A 217 -3.90 -4.20 -2.52
N PRO A 218 -4.36 -5.13 -1.66
CA PRO A 218 -5.76 -5.58 -1.64
C PRO A 218 -6.80 -4.50 -1.30
N TRP A 219 -6.41 -3.42 -0.61
CA TRP A 219 -7.30 -2.30 -0.27
C TRP A 219 -7.56 -1.38 -1.47
N MET A 220 -6.60 -1.27 -2.38
CA MET A 220 -6.65 -0.36 -3.51
C MET A 220 -7.14 -1.02 -4.80
N ASP A 221 -7.03 -2.34 -4.89
CA ASP A 221 -7.38 -3.07 -6.12
C ASP A 221 -8.88 -3.39 -6.18
N PHE A 222 -9.50 -2.83 -7.18
CA PHE A 222 -10.88 -3.12 -7.57
C PHE A 222 -10.95 -4.14 -8.72
N VAL A 223 -10.12 -3.92 -9.75
CA VAL A 223 -10.29 -4.59 -11.05
C VAL A 223 -10.01 -6.09 -10.94
N PHE A 224 -8.85 -6.45 -10.42
CA PHE A 224 -8.44 -7.84 -10.31
C PHE A 224 -9.31 -8.61 -9.31
N ALA A 225 -9.59 -7.99 -8.14
CA ALA A 225 -10.48 -8.58 -7.15
C ALA A 225 -11.89 -8.84 -7.72
N LYS A 226 -12.45 -7.91 -8.52
CA LYS A 226 -13.75 -8.07 -9.17
C LYS A 226 -13.74 -9.19 -10.21
N VAL A 227 -12.67 -9.31 -10.99
CA VAL A 227 -12.52 -10.37 -11.99
C VAL A 227 -12.49 -11.75 -11.32
N ILE A 228 -11.77 -11.91 -10.22
CA ILE A 228 -11.68 -13.21 -9.51
C ILE A 228 -12.96 -13.54 -8.75
N ALA A 229 -13.55 -12.59 -8.01
CA ALA A 229 -14.76 -12.81 -7.21
C ALA A 229 -16.04 -12.88 -8.08
N GLY A 230 -16.05 -12.20 -9.23
CA GLY A 230 -17.20 -12.14 -10.13
C GLY A 230 -18.44 -11.56 -9.45
N ALA A 231 -19.59 -12.22 -9.64
CA ALA A 231 -20.87 -11.85 -9.04
C ALA A 231 -21.04 -12.33 -7.58
N LYS A 232 -20.07 -13.05 -7.01
CA LYS A 232 -20.16 -13.68 -5.68
C LYS A 232 -19.89 -12.64 -4.59
N SER A 233 -20.86 -11.81 -4.24
CA SER A 233 -20.75 -10.67 -3.32
C SER A 233 -20.18 -11.03 -1.95
N GLN A 234 -20.34 -12.27 -1.50
CA GLN A 234 -19.80 -12.76 -0.23
C GLN A 234 -18.27 -12.77 -0.17
N TYR A 235 -17.58 -12.77 -1.31
CA TYR A 235 -16.10 -12.75 -1.41
C TYR A 235 -15.56 -11.41 -1.88
N TRP A 236 -16.41 -10.42 -2.08
CA TRP A 236 -15.97 -9.10 -2.51
C TRP A 236 -15.03 -8.45 -1.49
N THR A 237 -14.05 -7.73 -2.01
CA THR A 237 -13.22 -6.83 -1.22
C THR A 237 -13.95 -5.51 -0.97
N VAL A 238 -13.45 -4.74 -0.03
CA VAL A 238 -14.07 -3.45 0.31
C VAL A 238 -14.01 -2.46 -0.85
N SER A 239 -12.95 -2.50 -1.68
CA SER A 239 -12.84 -1.68 -2.89
C SER A 239 -13.96 -1.98 -3.89
N ILE A 240 -14.32 -3.25 -4.07
CA ILE A 240 -15.48 -3.64 -4.90
C ILE A 240 -16.77 -3.08 -4.30
N GLY A 241 -16.95 -3.21 -2.99
CA GLY A 241 -18.13 -2.69 -2.30
C GLY A 241 -18.27 -1.18 -2.43
N LEU A 242 -17.19 -0.43 -2.20
CA LEU A 242 -17.19 1.02 -2.35
C LEU A 242 -17.50 1.45 -3.79
N PHE A 243 -16.94 0.77 -4.78
CA PHE A 243 -17.24 1.07 -6.18
C PHE A 243 -18.71 0.81 -6.50
N ASN A 244 -19.28 -0.30 -5.99
CA ASN A 244 -20.68 -0.65 -6.21
C ASN A 244 -21.66 0.41 -5.67
N MET A 245 -21.31 1.09 -4.56
CA MET A 245 -22.09 2.22 -4.02
C MET A 245 -22.16 3.42 -4.97
N LEU A 246 -21.21 3.55 -5.89
CA LEU A 246 -21.13 4.65 -6.86
C LEU A 246 -21.76 4.29 -8.20
N GLU A 247 -22.29 3.07 -8.39
CA GLU A 247 -23.04 2.71 -9.60
C GLU A 247 -24.33 3.54 -9.71
N LYS A 248 -24.76 3.80 -10.95
CA LYS A 248 -25.90 4.70 -11.23
C LYS A 248 -27.15 4.37 -10.45
N GLU A 249 -27.39 3.09 -10.17
CA GLU A 249 -28.56 2.62 -9.45
C GLU A 249 -28.54 3.00 -7.96
N TYR A 250 -27.36 3.16 -7.38
CA TYR A 250 -27.18 3.28 -5.93
C TYR A 250 -26.63 4.63 -5.50
N VAL A 251 -25.95 5.34 -6.37
CA VAL A 251 -25.20 6.56 -6.01
C VAL A 251 -26.07 7.65 -5.38
N GLU A 252 -27.34 7.75 -5.78
CA GLU A 252 -28.26 8.76 -5.21
C GLU A 252 -28.55 8.52 -3.72
N VAL A 253 -28.51 7.29 -3.24
CA VAL A 253 -28.79 6.94 -1.84
C VAL A 253 -27.50 6.66 -1.07
N TRP A 254 -26.51 6.07 -1.77
CA TRP A 254 -25.33 5.51 -1.10
C TRP A 254 -24.09 6.42 -1.13
N PHE A 255 -24.12 7.56 -1.80
CA PHE A 255 -22.93 8.42 -1.92
C PHE A 255 -22.36 8.87 -0.56
N VAL A 256 -23.20 9.33 0.37
CA VAL A 256 -22.76 9.74 1.71
C VAL A 256 -22.26 8.54 2.54
N ARG A 257 -22.86 7.37 2.34
CA ARG A 257 -22.41 6.11 2.95
C ARG A 257 -21.07 5.65 2.35
N PHE A 258 -20.86 5.86 1.05
CA PHE A 258 -19.56 5.68 0.41
C PHE A 258 -18.50 6.55 1.07
N CYS A 259 -18.77 7.82 1.33
CA CYS A 259 -17.85 8.69 2.05
C CYS A 259 -17.52 8.15 3.46
N ALA A 260 -18.52 7.66 4.21
CA ALA A 260 -18.30 7.03 5.49
C ALA A 260 -17.48 5.74 5.39
N GLY A 261 -17.75 4.91 4.38
CA GLY A 261 -16.98 3.70 4.07
C GLY A 261 -15.52 4.02 3.72
N ALA A 262 -15.28 5.03 2.90
CA ALA A 262 -13.93 5.48 2.53
C ALA A 262 -13.13 5.95 3.75
N VAL A 263 -13.76 6.67 4.69
CA VAL A 263 -13.13 7.06 5.97
C VAL A 263 -12.75 5.81 6.77
N LEU A 264 -13.66 4.85 6.94
CA LEU A 264 -13.37 3.62 7.68
C LEU A 264 -12.24 2.79 7.04
N VAL A 265 -12.21 2.71 5.71
CA VAL A 265 -11.18 2.00 4.95
C VAL A 265 -9.81 2.66 5.07
N SER A 266 -9.75 3.97 5.25
CA SER A 266 -8.50 4.69 5.43
C SER A 266 -7.84 4.41 6.80
N ILE A 267 -8.60 4.00 7.81
CA ILE A 267 -8.10 3.80 9.19
C ILE A 267 -6.99 2.74 9.28
N PRO A 268 -7.16 1.49 8.80
CA PRO A 268 -6.10 0.48 8.89
C PRO A 268 -4.81 0.92 8.19
N ILE A 269 -4.94 1.60 7.06
CA ILE A 269 -3.80 2.09 6.28
C ILE A 269 -3.09 3.22 7.04
N ALA A 270 -3.85 4.18 7.58
CA ALA A 270 -3.31 5.28 8.37
C ALA A 270 -2.63 4.78 9.65
N VAL A 271 -3.23 3.82 10.36
CA VAL A 271 -2.64 3.20 11.55
C VAL A 271 -1.32 2.52 11.20
N LEU A 272 -1.28 1.71 10.14
CA LEU A 272 -0.07 1.05 9.70
C LEU A 272 1.03 2.08 9.37
N TYR A 273 0.68 3.14 8.63
CA TYR A 273 1.62 4.20 8.30
C TYR A 273 2.15 4.92 9.54
N LEU A 274 1.29 5.31 10.48
CA LEU A 274 1.69 5.99 11.72
C LEU A 274 2.60 5.13 12.59
N LEU A 275 2.37 3.82 12.65
CA LEU A 275 3.23 2.89 13.38
C LEU A 275 4.61 2.74 12.74
N THR A 276 4.71 2.90 11.44
CA THR A 276 5.92 2.62 10.67
C THR A 276 6.67 3.87 10.22
N GLN A 277 6.07 5.07 10.33
CA GLN A 277 6.62 6.34 9.79
C GLN A 277 8.03 6.68 10.31
N LYS A 278 8.33 6.42 11.59
CA LYS A 278 9.66 6.69 12.17
C LYS A 278 10.74 5.85 11.48
N MET A 279 10.47 4.56 11.28
CA MET A 279 11.40 3.65 10.61
C MET A 279 11.58 4.01 9.13
N TYR A 280 10.52 4.50 8.49
CA TYR A 280 10.56 4.99 7.11
C TYR A 280 11.42 6.27 7.00
N GLN A 281 11.27 7.20 7.93
CA GLN A 281 12.07 8.44 7.97
C GLN A 281 13.55 8.16 8.24
N GLU A 282 13.88 7.26 9.15
CA GLU A 282 15.24 6.82 9.43
C GLU A 282 15.90 6.19 8.19
N ALA A 283 15.12 5.43 7.41
CA ALA A 283 15.55 4.86 6.14
C ALA A 283 15.96 5.91 5.12
N MET A 284 15.08 6.89 4.94
CA MET A 284 15.30 7.95 3.97
C MET A 284 16.46 8.86 4.39
N SER A 285 16.59 9.16 5.68
CA SER A 285 17.68 10.00 6.20
C SER A 285 19.04 9.30 6.16
N GLY A 286 19.09 7.98 6.33
CA GLY A 286 20.32 7.20 6.20
C GLY A 286 20.84 7.12 4.76
N ALA A 287 19.95 7.11 3.77
CA ALA A 287 20.31 7.10 2.34
C ALA A 287 20.88 8.44 1.83
N VAL A 288 20.66 9.55 2.56
CA VAL A 288 21.12 10.90 2.16
C VAL A 288 22.51 11.25 2.77
N LYS A 289 23.00 10.45 3.72
CA LYS A 289 24.29 10.67 4.39
C LYS A 289 25.44 9.82 3.82
N GLY A 290 25.23 9.12 2.72
CA GLY A 290 26.25 8.35 2.00
C GLY A 290 26.83 9.10 0.81
#